data_21990c7a1c18956c68242b5783d78127
#
_entry.id   21990c7a1c18956c68242b5783d78127
#
_cell.length_a   1.000
_cell.length_b   1.000
_cell.length_c   1.000
_cell.angle_alpha   90.00
_cell.angle_beta   90.00
_cell.angle_gamma   90.00
#
_symmetry.space_group_name_H-M   'P 1'
#
loop_
_entity.id
_entity.type
_entity.pdbx_description
1 polymer ?
#
loop_
_entity_poly.entity_id
_entity_poly.type
_entity_poly.pdbx_seq_one_letter_code
_entity_poly.pdbx_strand_id
1 'polypeptide(L)'
;MTASQPERRSRIIATAGTLLTSHGLHGWSVEQVAAGAGCAKGLVHYHFGTRTALLAAVVDEMARRRMARRSAALAPGGTAALDALWAVLREDAGAGVSRAWLEAGLESGPEIRGAMAASVTELQQFAAASSAAMELPALPPNRAATLLLLLDALEAALVRGAPMAAVREAYDRVWLGLM
;
A
#
# COMPACT_ATOMS: atom_id res chain seq x y z
N MET A 1 27.50 12.41 -14.07
CA MET A 1 26.20 12.28 -14.76
C MET A 1 25.13 12.87 -13.84
N THR A 2 24.49 13.95 -14.26
CA THR A 2 23.39 14.55 -13.48
C THR A 2 22.11 13.76 -13.71
N ALA A 3 21.48 13.29 -12.64
CA ALA A 3 20.20 12.56 -12.72
C ALA A 3 19.13 13.39 -13.48
N SER A 4 18.32 12.72 -14.27
CA SER A 4 17.23 13.35 -15.03
C SER A 4 16.14 13.90 -14.09
N GLN A 5 15.28 14.78 -14.57
CA GLN A 5 14.16 15.32 -13.79
C GLN A 5 13.21 14.21 -13.26
N PRO A 6 12.79 13.22 -14.06
CA PRO A 6 11.98 12.10 -13.59
C PRO A 6 12.67 11.27 -12.49
N GLU A 7 13.98 11.00 -12.64
CA GLU A 7 14.75 10.25 -11.64
C GLU A 7 14.84 10.99 -10.29
N ARG A 8 14.99 12.34 -10.34
CA ARG A 8 14.99 13.16 -9.11
C ARG A 8 13.66 13.12 -8.40
N ARG A 9 12.55 13.27 -9.16
CA ARG A 9 11.20 13.20 -8.62
C ARG A 9 10.94 11.84 -7.97
N SER A 10 11.28 10.74 -8.63
CA SER A 10 11.12 9.37 -8.11
C SER A 10 11.95 9.15 -6.85
N ARG A 11 13.17 9.66 -6.78
CA ARG A 11 14.04 9.58 -5.60
C ARG A 11 13.46 10.34 -4.40
N ILE A 12 12.88 11.51 -4.62
CA ILE A 12 12.19 12.28 -3.57
C ILE A 12 11.00 11.47 -3.02
N ILE A 13 10.16 10.89 -3.90
CA ILE A 13 9.03 10.05 -3.49
C ILE A 13 9.51 8.83 -2.71
N ALA A 14 10.54 8.14 -3.18
CA ALA A 14 11.09 6.96 -2.51
C ALA A 14 11.61 7.30 -1.10
N THR A 15 12.36 8.41 -0.98
CA THR A 15 12.87 8.88 0.32
C THR A 15 11.72 9.25 1.28
N ALA A 16 10.74 9.98 0.79
CA ALA A 16 9.57 10.35 1.60
C ALA A 16 8.77 9.11 2.02
N GLY A 17 8.64 8.11 1.14
CA GLY A 17 8.02 6.82 1.46
C GLY A 17 8.76 6.06 2.57
N THR A 18 10.08 6.01 2.53
CA THR A 18 10.90 5.42 3.59
C THR A 18 10.72 6.13 4.92
N LEU A 19 10.72 7.46 4.93
CA LEU A 19 10.46 8.24 6.15
C LEU A 19 9.05 8.03 6.68
N LEU A 20 8.05 7.96 5.81
CA LEU A 20 6.66 7.69 6.18
C LEU A 20 6.52 6.32 6.85
N THR A 21 7.09 5.27 6.28
CA THR A 21 7.01 3.91 6.84
C THR A 21 7.78 3.77 8.16
N SER A 22 8.90 4.50 8.32
CA SER A 22 9.73 4.43 9.53
C SER A 22 9.20 5.29 10.67
N HIS A 23 8.72 6.51 10.39
CA HIS A 23 8.38 7.52 11.40
C HIS A 23 6.88 7.82 11.51
N GLY A 24 6.05 7.25 10.61
CA GLY A 24 4.62 7.54 10.55
C GLY A 24 4.30 8.85 9.85
N LEU A 25 3.01 9.14 9.74
CA LEU A 25 2.48 10.22 8.92
C LEU A 25 2.97 11.62 9.34
N HIS A 26 3.15 11.87 10.62
CA HIS A 26 3.55 13.17 11.16
C HIS A 26 5.02 13.24 11.57
N GLY A 27 5.76 12.12 11.49
CA GLY A 27 7.12 11.99 12.01
C GLY A 27 8.24 12.42 11.05
N TRP A 28 7.94 13.12 9.93
CA TRP A 28 8.92 13.54 8.94
C TRP A 28 8.69 14.96 8.42
N SER A 29 9.74 15.57 7.88
CA SER A 29 9.71 16.91 7.31
C SER A 29 10.24 16.94 5.87
N VAL A 30 9.90 18.01 5.13
CA VAL A 30 10.42 18.25 3.77
C VAL A 30 11.95 18.39 3.78
N GLU A 31 12.53 18.94 4.84
CA GLU A 31 13.97 19.04 5.04
C GLU A 31 14.64 17.67 5.13
N GLN A 32 14.06 16.75 5.89
CA GLN A 32 14.57 15.37 5.99
C GLN A 32 14.46 14.63 4.65
N VAL A 33 13.36 14.86 3.90
CA VAL A 33 13.22 14.31 2.54
C VAL A 33 14.29 14.86 1.60
N ALA A 34 14.51 16.17 1.61
CA ALA A 34 15.52 16.79 0.77
C ALA A 34 16.93 16.26 1.09
N ALA A 35 17.28 16.18 2.38
CA ALA A 35 18.55 15.63 2.85
C ALA A 35 18.73 14.17 2.41
N GLY A 36 17.76 13.30 2.66
CA GLY A 36 17.81 11.89 2.28
C GLY A 36 17.80 11.64 0.76
N ALA A 37 17.15 12.52 -0.01
CA ALA A 37 17.15 12.48 -1.47
C ALA A 37 18.41 13.10 -2.10
N GLY A 38 19.31 13.70 -1.31
CA GLY A 38 20.52 14.37 -1.79
C GLY A 38 20.20 15.58 -2.68
N CYS A 39 19.22 16.39 -2.29
CA CYS A 39 18.81 17.56 -3.06
C CYS A 39 18.50 18.78 -2.16
N ALA A 40 18.42 19.96 -2.76
CA ALA A 40 18.00 21.16 -2.05
C ALA A 40 16.49 21.12 -1.74
N LYS A 41 16.05 21.66 -0.59
CA LYS A 41 14.63 21.81 -0.21
C LYS A 41 13.80 22.48 -1.31
N GLY A 42 14.36 23.50 -1.97
CA GLY A 42 13.70 24.19 -3.09
C GLY A 42 13.35 23.28 -4.26
N LEU A 43 14.11 22.20 -4.49
CA LEU A 43 13.80 21.22 -5.53
C LEU A 43 12.58 20.38 -5.17
N VAL A 44 12.40 20.02 -3.89
CA VAL A 44 11.20 19.32 -3.41
C VAL A 44 9.96 20.20 -3.62
N HIS A 45 10.05 21.50 -3.25
CA HIS A 45 8.96 22.46 -3.49
C HIS A 45 8.70 22.68 -4.98
N TYR A 46 9.73 22.71 -5.82
CA TYR A 46 9.57 22.81 -7.27
C TYR A 46 8.75 21.64 -7.84
N HIS A 47 8.99 20.41 -7.39
CA HIS A 47 8.30 19.21 -7.89
C HIS A 47 6.89 19.01 -7.33
N PHE A 48 6.63 19.41 -6.09
CA PHE A 48 5.39 19.04 -5.37
C PHE A 48 4.61 20.23 -4.82
N GLY A 49 5.22 21.41 -4.72
CA GLY A 49 4.59 22.61 -4.17
C GLY A 49 4.38 22.51 -2.66
N THR A 50 3.56 21.57 -2.21
CA THR A 50 3.19 21.41 -0.81
C THR A 50 3.60 20.05 -0.24
N ARG A 51 3.68 19.94 1.11
CA ARG A 51 3.87 18.67 1.80
C ARG A 51 2.73 17.70 1.52
N THR A 52 1.50 18.22 1.45
CA THR A 52 0.31 17.40 1.17
C THR A 52 0.37 16.80 -0.24
N ALA A 53 0.76 17.56 -1.25
CA ALA A 53 0.93 17.04 -2.61
C ALA A 53 2.07 16.01 -2.71
N LEU A 54 3.18 16.21 -1.96
CA LEU A 54 4.22 15.19 -1.84
C LEU A 54 3.66 13.92 -1.19
N LEU A 55 2.92 14.04 -0.09
CA LEU A 55 2.30 12.89 0.59
C LEU A 55 1.32 12.15 -0.33
N ALA A 56 0.49 12.85 -1.09
CA ALA A 56 -0.41 12.23 -2.07
C ALA A 56 0.38 11.42 -3.13
N ALA A 57 1.50 11.95 -3.63
CA ALA A 57 2.36 11.24 -4.56
C ALA A 57 3.04 10.00 -3.92
N VAL A 58 3.37 10.06 -2.63
CA VAL A 58 3.91 8.92 -1.87
C VAL A 58 2.84 7.85 -1.68
N VAL A 59 1.61 8.23 -1.33
CA VAL A 59 0.47 7.31 -1.17
C VAL A 59 0.16 6.59 -2.48
N ASP A 60 0.14 7.32 -3.59
CA ASP A 60 -0.07 6.77 -4.94
C ASP A 60 1.04 5.75 -5.32
N GLU A 61 2.29 6.05 -5.06
CA GLU A 61 3.40 5.12 -5.28
C GLU A 61 3.33 3.91 -4.34
N MET A 62 2.96 4.10 -3.07
CA MET A 62 2.75 3.02 -2.11
C MET A 62 1.64 2.08 -2.58
N ALA A 63 0.53 2.62 -3.06
CA ALA A 63 -0.58 1.85 -3.61
C ALA A 63 -0.12 0.95 -4.77
N ARG A 64 0.60 1.53 -5.75
CA ARG A 64 1.14 0.77 -6.88
C ARG A 64 2.07 -0.35 -6.44
N ARG A 65 2.97 -0.11 -5.50
CA ARG A 65 3.89 -1.13 -4.98
C ARG A 65 3.18 -2.24 -4.22
N ARG A 66 2.22 -1.89 -3.37
CA ARG A 66 1.38 -2.87 -2.67
C ARG A 66 0.62 -3.75 -3.66
N MET A 67 0.02 -3.14 -4.68
CA MET A 67 -0.67 -3.84 -5.74
C MET A 67 0.26 -4.81 -6.49
N ALA A 68 1.41 -4.34 -6.96
CA ALA A 68 2.37 -5.17 -7.67
C ALA A 68 2.84 -6.37 -6.84
N ARG A 69 3.09 -6.18 -5.54
CA ARG A 69 3.48 -7.26 -4.63
C ARG A 69 2.35 -8.28 -4.44
N ARG A 70 1.12 -7.82 -4.23
CA ARG A 70 -0.06 -8.70 -4.08
C ARG A 70 -0.34 -9.47 -5.37
N SER A 71 -0.23 -8.81 -6.54
CA SER A 71 -0.35 -9.47 -7.84
C SER A 71 0.69 -10.57 -8.03
N ALA A 72 1.94 -10.28 -7.72
CA ALA A 72 3.03 -11.27 -7.81
C ALA A 72 2.80 -12.45 -6.86
N ALA A 73 2.29 -12.20 -5.65
CA ALA A 73 1.97 -13.24 -4.67
C ALA A 73 0.85 -14.19 -5.15
N LEU A 74 -0.12 -13.66 -5.91
CA LEU A 74 -1.24 -14.47 -6.42
C LEU A 74 -0.94 -15.19 -7.74
N ALA A 75 0.19 -14.88 -8.40
CA ALA A 75 0.55 -15.48 -9.67
C ALA A 75 0.67 -17.03 -9.68
N PRO A 76 1.09 -17.71 -8.59
CA PRO A 76 1.18 -19.17 -8.56
C PRO A 76 -0.20 -19.88 -8.61
N GLY A 77 -1.28 -19.20 -8.20
CA GLY A 77 -2.61 -19.81 -8.06
C GLY A 77 -2.75 -20.75 -6.85
N GLY A 78 -3.97 -21.21 -6.63
CA GLY A 78 -4.30 -22.21 -5.59
C GLY A 78 -3.88 -21.79 -4.17
N THR A 79 -3.60 -22.77 -3.32
CA THR A 79 -3.20 -22.54 -1.91
C THR A 79 -1.84 -21.85 -1.78
N ALA A 80 -0.92 -22.08 -2.73
CA ALA A 80 0.38 -21.42 -2.73
C ALA A 80 0.24 -19.88 -2.87
N ALA A 81 -0.71 -19.41 -3.65
CA ALA A 81 -1.03 -17.99 -3.78
C ALA A 81 -1.53 -17.40 -2.46
N LEU A 82 -2.36 -18.13 -1.71
CA LEU A 82 -2.87 -17.68 -0.42
C LEU A 82 -1.75 -17.56 0.61
N ASP A 83 -0.85 -18.52 0.67
CA ASP A 83 0.31 -18.48 1.56
C ASP A 83 1.28 -17.34 1.20
N ALA A 84 1.52 -17.13 -0.10
CA ALA A 84 2.35 -16.02 -0.57
C ALA A 84 1.70 -14.66 -0.26
N LEU A 85 0.39 -14.50 -0.45
CA LEU A 85 -0.32 -13.27 -0.08
C LEU A 85 -0.27 -13.02 1.43
N TRP A 86 -0.45 -14.06 2.25
CA TRP A 86 -0.28 -13.94 3.70
C TRP A 86 1.11 -13.47 4.09
N ALA A 87 2.16 -13.98 3.44
CA ALA A 87 3.53 -13.53 3.67
C ALA A 87 3.68 -12.02 3.35
N VAL A 88 3.11 -11.55 2.24
CA VAL A 88 3.12 -10.12 1.87
C VAL A 88 2.43 -9.27 2.93
N LEU A 89 1.24 -9.66 3.42
CA LEU A 89 0.53 -8.90 4.45
C LEU A 89 1.35 -8.78 5.75
N ARG A 90 1.97 -9.86 6.17
CA ARG A 90 2.85 -9.90 7.35
C ARG A 90 4.08 -9.01 7.19
N GLU A 91 4.73 -9.07 6.04
CA GLU A 91 5.91 -8.26 5.73
C GLU A 91 5.55 -6.78 5.68
N ASP A 92 4.45 -6.41 5.02
CA ASP A 92 3.98 -5.03 4.95
C ASP A 92 3.64 -4.48 6.35
N ALA A 93 3.03 -5.29 7.22
CA ALA A 93 2.77 -4.91 8.61
C ALA A 93 4.07 -4.69 9.39
N GLY A 94 5.03 -5.63 9.28
CA GLY A 94 6.32 -5.55 9.98
C GLY A 94 7.23 -4.42 9.48
N ALA A 95 7.17 -4.09 8.19
CA ALA A 95 7.94 -3.00 7.58
C ALA A 95 7.31 -1.60 7.77
N GLY A 96 6.19 -1.49 8.47
CA GLY A 96 5.48 -0.22 8.68
C GLY A 96 4.66 0.27 7.48
N VAL A 97 4.60 -0.50 6.39
CA VAL A 97 3.84 -0.16 5.18
C VAL A 97 2.35 -0.14 5.47
N SER A 98 1.83 -1.18 6.13
CA SER A 98 0.41 -1.26 6.50
C SER A 98 0.01 -0.16 7.47
N ARG A 99 0.88 0.19 8.45
CA ARG A 99 0.64 1.32 9.35
C ARG A 99 0.55 2.64 8.58
N ALA A 100 1.52 2.92 7.73
CA ALA A 100 1.56 4.15 6.94
C ALA A 100 0.33 4.27 6.00
N TRP A 101 -0.11 3.16 5.44
CA TRP A 101 -1.32 3.08 4.61
C TRP A 101 -2.58 3.41 5.40
N LEU A 102 -2.76 2.81 6.58
CA LEU A 102 -3.91 3.04 7.45
C LEU A 102 -3.94 4.48 7.98
N GLU A 103 -2.78 5.03 8.39
CA GLU A 103 -2.67 6.43 8.80
C GLU A 103 -3.03 7.39 7.66
N ALA A 104 -2.56 7.14 6.44
CA ALA A 104 -2.92 7.94 5.26
C ALA A 104 -4.42 7.90 4.96
N GLY A 105 -5.07 6.75 5.16
CA GLY A 105 -6.53 6.60 4.98
C GLY A 105 -7.37 7.44 5.95
N LEU A 106 -6.81 7.84 7.08
CA LEU A 106 -7.47 8.73 8.06
C LEU A 106 -7.32 10.22 7.72
N GLU A 107 -6.45 10.56 6.78
CA GLU A 107 -6.25 11.95 6.36
C GLU A 107 -7.45 12.50 5.58
N SER A 108 -7.85 13.70 5.91
CA SER A 108 -9.04 14.35 5.35
C SER A 108 -8.79 15.11 4.05
N GLY A 109 -7.54 15.23 3.60
CA GLY A 109 -7.16 15.99 2.41
C GLY A 109 -7.74 15.40 1.12
N PRO A 110 -8.31 16.21 0.21
CA PRO A 110 -8.93 15.72 -1.02
C PRO A 110 -7.93 15.02 -1.95
N GLU A 111 -6.69 15.46 -1.97
CA GLU A 111 -5.61 14.88 -2.79
C GLU A 111 -5.26 13.47 -2.32
N ILE A 112 -5.18 13.24 -1.01
CA ILE A 112 -4.89 11.92 -0.42
C ILE A 112 -6.09 11.00 -0.59
N ARG A 113 -7.30 11.49 -0.36
CA ARG A 113 -8.53 10.72 -0.63
C ARG A 113 -8.64 10.30 -2.10
N GLY A 114 -8.25 11.18 -3.03
CA GLY A 114 -8.22 10.87 -4.47
C GLY A 114 -7.23 9.75 -4.78
N ALA A 115 -6.02 9.81 -4.25
CA ALA A 115 -5.01 8.75 -4.41
C ALA A 115 -5.48 7.41 -3.81
N MET A 116 -6.09 7.43 -2.63
CA MET A 116 -6.67 6.24 -1.99
C MET A 116 -7.83 5.65 -2.80
N ALA A 117 -8.75 6.48 -3.31
CA ALA A 117 -9.89 6.03 -4.11
C ALA A 117 -9.47 5.40 -5.44
N ALA A 118 -8.46 5.98 -6.12
CA ALA A 118 -7.89 5.38 -7.33
C ALA A 118 -7.32 3.98 -7.04
N SER A 119 -6.63 3.82 -5.93
CA SER A 119 -6.08 2.54 -5.48
C SER A 119 -7.15 1.48 -5.21
N VAL A 120 -8.30 1.87 -4.65
CA VAL A 120 -9.43 0.95 -4.43
C VAL A 120 -9.97 0.43 -5.76
N THR A 121 -10.08 1.28 -6.77
CA THR A 121 -10.54 0.87 -8.10
C THR A 121 -9.58 -0.13 -8.76
N GLU A 122 -8.28 0.12 -8.70
CA GLU A 122 -7.25 -0.81 -9.19
C GLU A 122 -7.28 -2.14 -8.43
N LEU A 123 -7.49 -2.11 -7.12
CA LEU A 123 -7.64 -3.31 -6.29
C LEU A 123 -8.88 -4.13 -6.66
N GLN A 124 -10.00 -3.49 -6.99
CA GLN A 124 -11.19 -4.20 -7.46
C GLN A 124 -10.95 -4.92 -8.78
N GLN A 125 -10.28 -4.27 -9.73
CA GLN A 125 -9.88 -4.90 -11.00
C GLN A 125 -8.92 -6.07 -10.77
N PHE A 126 -7.96 -5.90 -9.87
CA PHE A 126 -7.04 -6.94 -9.48
C PHE A 126 -7.74 -8.14 -8.82
N ALA A 127 -8.68 -7.93 -7.89
CA ALA A 127 -9.42 -9.00 -7.25
C ALA A 127 -10.25 -9.80 -8.27
N ALA A 128 -10.83 -9.12 -9.27
CA ALA A 128 -11.54 -9.79 -10.36
C ALA A 128 -10.60 -10.63 -11.25
N ALA A 129 -9.42 -10.13 -11.58
CA ALA A 129 -8.42 -10.86 -12.34
C ALA A 129 -7.84 -12.04 -11.55
N SER A 130 -7.64 -11.88 -10.25
CA SER A 130 -7.08 -12.93 -9.37
C SER A 130 -8.05 -14.09 -9.15
N SER A 131 -9.35 -13.85 -9.11
CA SER A 131 -10.35 -14.93 -9.00
C SER A 131 -10.30 -15.86 -10.22
N ALA A 132 -10.08 -15.31 -11.42
CA ALA A 132 -9.91 -16.11 -12.64
C ALA A 132 -8.62 -16.95 -12.60
N ALA A 133 -7.51 -16.37 -12.11
CA ALA A 133 -6.23 -17.08 -11.98
C ALA A 133 -6.26 -18.21 -10.92
N MET A 134 -7.15 -18.11 -9.94
CA MET A 134 -7.35 -19.10 -8.87
C MET A 134 -8.46 -20.10 -9.19
N GLU A 135 -9.01 -20.10 -10.41
CA GLU A 135 -10.14 -20.94 -10.82
C GLU A 135 -11.40 -20.77 -9.93
N LEU A 136 -11.48 -19.65 -9.23
CA LEU A 136 -12.64 -19.29 -8.41
C LEU A 136 -13.73 -18.67 -9.29
N PRO A 137 -15.00 -18.77 -8.90
CA PRO A 137 -16.07 -18.02 -9.55
C PRO A 137 -15.74 -16.54 -9.58
N ALA A 138 -16.05 -15.86 -10.69
CA ALA A 138 -15.82 -14.43 -10.82
C ALA A 138 -16.40 -13.68 -9.61
N LEU A 139 -15.55 -12.98 -8.87
CA LEU A 139 -15.97 -12.19 -7.73
C LEU A 139 -16.78 -10.99 -8.22
N PRO A 140 -18.07 -10.87 -7.89
CA PRO A 140 -18.81 -9.66 -8.20
C PRO A 140 -18.19 -8.45 -7.49
N PRO A 141 -18.31 -7.23 -8.05
CA PRO A 141 -17.62 -6.03 -7.54
C PRO A 141 -17.81 -5.77 -6.04
N ASN A 142 -19.01 -6.07 -5.51
CA ASN A 142 -19.30 -5.93 -4.09
C ASN A 142 -18.50 -6.92 -3.22
N ARG A 143 -18.29 -8.15 -3.67
CA ARG A 143 -17.45 -9.13 -2.95
C ARG A 143 -15.98 -8.77 -3.03
N ALA A 144 -15.50 -8.29 -4.17
CA ALA A 144 -14.14 -7.77 -4.30
C ALA A 144 -13.88 -6.61 -3.32
N ALA A 145 -14.81 -5.66 -3.23
CA ALA A 145 -14.72 -4.56 -2.26
C ALA A 145 -14.72 -5.09 -0.80
N THR A 146 -15.57 -6.06 -0.48
CA THR A 146 -15.61 -6.68 0.85
C THR A 146 -14.30 -7.38 1.18
N LEU A 147 -13.72 -8.12 0.23
CA LEU A 147 -12.43 -8.79 0.43
C LEU A 147 -11.32 -7.79 0.77
N LEU A 148 -11.27 -6.66 0.07
CA LEU A 148 -10.28 -5.62 0.33
C LEU A 148 -10.42 -5.03 1.73
N LEU A 149 -11.66 -4.73 2.16
CA LEU A 149 -11.93 -4.25 3.52
C LEU A 149 -11.51 -5.28 4.57
N LEU A 150 -11.72 -6.56 4.32
CA LEU A 150 -11.29 -7.63 5.21
C LEU A 150 -9.76 -7.74 5.27
N LEU A 151 -9.07 -7.63 4.14
CA LEU A 151 -7.59 -7.63 4.11
C LEU A 151 -7.02 -6.41 4.86
N ASP A 152 -7.59 -5.22 4.68
CA ASP A 152 -7.18 -4.03 5.42
C ASP A 152 -7.46 -4.17 6.93
N ALA A 153 -8.57 -4.81 7.31
CA ALA A 153 -8.88 -5.11 8.71
C ALA A 153 -7.88 -6.09 9.34
N LEU A 154 -7.45 -7.11 8.60
CA LEU A 154 -6.41 -8.05 9.04
C LEU A 154 -5.05 -7.36 9.20
N GLU A 155 -4.66 -6.52 8.25
CA GLU A 155 -3.44 -5.70 8.38
C GLU A 155 -3.51 -4.77 9.59
N ALA A 156 -4.66 -4.12 9.80
CA ALA A 156 -4.87 -3.29 10.98
C ALA A 156 -4.76 -4.09 12.29
N ALA A 157 -5.21 -5.33 12.32
CA ALA A 157 -5.04 -6.22 13.48
C ALA A 157 -3.56 -6.55 13.71
N LEU A 158 -2.79 -6.85 12.65
CA LEU A 158 -1.35 -7.08 12.75
C LEU A 158 -0.60 -5.85 13.27
N VAL A 159 -0.91 -4.67 12.75
CA VAL A 159 -0.32 -3.39 13.17
C VAL A 159 -0.60 -3.11 14.66
N ARG A 160 -1.79 -3.48 15.15
CA ARG A 160 -2.16 -3.34 16.58
C ARG A 160 -1.58 -4.43 17.48
N GLY A 161 -0.80 -5.36 16.96
CA GLY A 161 -0.16 -6.41 17.74
C GLY A 161 -1.08 -7.58 18.10
N ALA A 162 -2.14 -7.81 17.33
CA ALA A 162 -2.98 -9.00 17.53
C ALA A 162 -2.15 -10.29 17.37
N PRO A 163 -2.48 -11.37 18.11
CA PRO A 163 -1.75 -12.63 18.00
C PRO A 163 -1.75 -13.15 16.57
N MET A 164 -0.56 -13.41 16.03
CA MET A 164 -0.35 -13.82 14.64
C MET A 164 -1.20 -15.04 14.24
N ALA A 165 -1.33 -16.02 15.14
CA ALA A 165 -2.12 -17.21 14.90
C ALA A 165 -3.62 -16.90 14.74
N ALA A 166 -4.17 -15.98 15.53
CA ALA A 166 -5.57 -15.57 15.44
C ALA A 166 -5.84 -14.80 14.14
N VAL A 167 -4.90 -13.93 13.72
CA VAL A 167 -5.04 -13.19 12.45
C VAL A 167 -4.91 -14.14 11.26
N ARG A 168 -4.02 -15.14 11.32
CA ARG A 168 -3.90 -16.17 10.30
C ARG A 168 -5.19 -17.01 10.20
N GLU A 169 -5.77 -17.44 11.32
CA GLU A 169 -7.03 -18.17 11.32
C GLU A 169 -8.16 -17.34 10.70
N ALA A 170 -8.25 -16.05 11.01
CA ALA A 170 -9.24 -15.16 10.40
C ALA A 170 -9.00 -15.00 8.90
N TYR A 171 -7.74 -14.89 8.45
CA TYR A 171 -7.36 -14.85 7.05
C TYR A 171 -7.83 -16.12 6.30
N ASP A 172 -7.55 -17.30 6.85
CA ASP A 172 -7.94 -18.58 6.25
C ASP A 172 -9.46 -18.68 6.12
N ARG A 173 -10.24 -18.24 7.13
CA ARG A 173 -11.71 -18.21 7.09
C ARG A 173 -12.27 -17.28 6.03
N VAL A 174 -11.61 -16.14 5.76
CA VAL A 174 -12.02 -15.23 4.67
C VAL A 174 -12.01 -15.97 3.34
N TRP A 175 -10.95 -16.72 3.06
CA TRP A 175 -10.83 -17.45 1.80
C TRP A 175 -11.78 -18.66 1.72
N LEU A 176 -11.94 -19.40 2.80
CA LEU A 176 -12.92 -20.49 2.86
C LEU A 176 -14.37 -20.01 2.67
N GLY A 177 -14.70 -18.81 3.09
CA GLY A 177 -16.03 -18.22 2.87
C GLY A 177 -16.26 -17.70 1.44
N LEU A 178 -15.23 -17.65 0.61
CA LEU A 178 -15.30 -17.23 -0.78
C LEU A 178 -15.35 -18.40 -1.77
N MET A 179 -14.92 -19.58 -1.35
CA MET A 179 -15.00 -20.85 -2.11
C MET A 179 -16.40 -21.47 -1.97
#